data_87f2b0fd88b5c69f6c628850318dafb1
#
_entry.id   87f2b0fd88b5c69f6c628850318dafb1
#
_cell.length_a   1.000
_cell.length_b   1.000
_cell.length_c   1.000
_cell.angle_alpha   90.00
_cell.angle_beta   90.00
_cell.angle_gamma   90.00
#
_symmetry.space_group_name_H-M   'P 1'
#
loop_
_entity.id
_entity.type
_entity.pdbx_description
1 polymer ?
#
loop_
_entity_poly.entity_id
_entity_poly.type
_entity_poly.pdbx_seq_one_letter_code
_entity_poly.pdbx_strand_id
1 'polypeptide(L)'
;MGAGENFCYTFGVLDALDVSGGRIVAHGWVVSLGEHPITELRLAIGDAPEGSVHREFLPSPDVAKVWPQLPGTGHCRFSLQVEVGEEQRRRIASREVISITPWAGDMPGVPLERIFPLSLGAAQAQESCQVGGGDFVEISFSFLALFRLLAGLRRDESVLDAGCGIGRMAFALGHYLDAQARYEGFDISDRFVTSARERFRPLPNFHFRHADIFNRMYNPKGAIRAADFRFPYEDRSFGFAFATSVFTHMLRGDVRNYLREIRRVLRPGGRCIATFFSLDAEARSGIEAGRSTLAFRHKLPDGCLVTSRRAPEAAIAYPEPDLRQMIAEAGLALEVVHPGSWPGRERFLTYQDVFLLVRE
;
A
#
# COMPACT_ATOMS: atom_id res chain seq x y z
N MET A 1 22.17 -20.03 19.94
CA MET A 1 22.41 -18.59 19.74
C MET A 1 22.67 -18.44 18.24
N GLY A 2 21.65 -18.21 17.45
CA GLY A 2 21.75 -17.98 16.02
C GLY A 2 22.45 -16.63 15.78
N ALA A 3 23.36 -16.60 14.80
CA ALA A 3 23.97 -15.38 14.32
C ALA A 3 22.83 -14.44 13.87
N GLY A 4 22.65 -13.34 14.58
CA GLY A 4 21.76 -12.28 14.13
C GLY A 4 22.36 -11.75 12.83
N GLU A 5 21.66 -11.92 11.73
CA GLU A 5 22.00 -11.25 10.49
C GLU A 5 22.00 -9.74 10.77
N ASN A 6 23.15 -9.11 10.59
CA ASN A 6 23.26 -7.65 10.67
C ASN A 6 22.46 -7.08 9.51
N PHE A 7 21.27 -6.55 9.78
CA PHE A 7 20.35 -6.01 8.81
C PHE A 7 20.02 -4.55 9.17
N CYS A 8 20.04 -3.67 8.18
CA CYS A 8 19.64 -2.28 8.35
C CYS A 8 18.18 -2.09 7.96
N TYR A 9 17.36 -1.60 8.87
CA TYR A 9 15.98 -1.21 8.55
C TYR A 9 16.00 0.05 7.69
N THR A 10 15.52 -0.07 6.45
CA THR A 10 15.45 1.03 5.50
C THR A 10 14.02 1.22 5.01
N PHE A 11 13.68 2.45 4.66
CA PHE A 11 12.41 2.81 4.03
C PHE A 11 12.69 3.67 2.82
N GLY A 12 12.08 3.37 1.68
CA GLY A 12 12.33 4.12 0.45
C GLY A 12 11.41 3.72 -0.69
N VAL A 13 11.48 4.51 -1.74
CA VAL A 13 10.68 4.33 -2.95
C VAL A 13 11.58 4.47 -4.18
N LEU A 14 11.40 3.58 -5.14
CA LEU A 14 11.95 3.69 -6.48
C LEU A 14 10.92 4.40 -7.35
N ASP A 15 11.07 5.72 -7.53
CA ASP A 15 10.09 6.57 -8.23
C ASP A 15 10.02 6.24 -9.73
N ALA A 16 11.17 6.01 -10.35
CA ALA A 16 11.27 5.69 -11.76
C ALA A 16 12.38 4.66 -12.02
N LEU A 17 12.10 3.76 -12.95
CA LEU A 17 13.07 2.84 -13.53
C LEU A 17 12.83 2.80 -15.04
N ASP A 18 13.85 3.16 -15.81
CA ASP A 18 13.86 3.04 -17.26
C ASP A 18 14.97 2.09 -17.72
N VAL A 19 14.69 1.33 -18.76
CA VAL A 19 15.66 0.45 -19.42
C VAL A 19 15.61 0.74 -20.91
N SER A 20 16.45 1.63 -21.34
CA SER A 20 16.53 2.08 -22.73
C SER A 20 17.97 2.33 -23.14
N GLY A 21 18.25 2.27 -24.44
CA GLY A 21 19.58 2.58 -25.00
C GLY A 21 20.74 1.78 -24.42
N GLY A 22 20.49 0.57 -23.87
CA GLY A 22 21.52 -0.25 -23.26
C GLY A 22 21.89 0.17 -21.83
N ARG A 23 20.98 0.91 -21.15
CA ARG A 23 21.19 1.40 -19.79
C ARG A 23 19.97 1.14 -18.91
N ILE A 24 20.21 0.97 -17.62
CA ILE A 24 19.20 1.12 -16.55
C ILE A 24 19.39 2.51 -15.97
N VAL A 25 18.32 3.30 -15.92
CA VAL A 25 18.27 4.56 -15.21
C VAL A 25 17.23 4.46 -14.12
N ALA A 26 17.61 4.73 -12.89
CA ALA A 26 16.74 4.62 -11.74
C ALA A 26 16.79 5.87 -10.88
N HIS A 27 15.63 6.36 -10.49
CA HIS A 27 15.47 7.49 -9.58
C HIS A 27 14.61 7.07 -8.39
N GLY A 28 14.94 7.57 -7.23
CA GLY A 28 14.20 7.26 -6.02
C GLY A 28 14.76 7.96 -4.80
N TRP A 29 14.30 7.52 -3.65
CA TRP A 29 14.83 7.95 -2.37
C TRP A 29 14.81 6.78 -1.38
N VAL A 30 15.72 6.82 -0.40
CA VAL A 30 15.78 5.81 0.64
C VAL A 30 16.42 6.39 1.90
N VAL A 31 15.88 6.04 3.07
CA VAL A 31 16.38 6.45 4.39
C VAL A 31 16.62 5.22 5.25
N SER A 32 17.56 5.34 6.19
CA SER A 32 17.72 4.38 7.28
C SER A 32 16.73 4.74 8.39
N LEU A 33 16.07 3.75 8.94
CA LEU A 33 15.22 3.91 10.14
C LEU A 33 16.01 3.69 11.44
N GLY A 34 17.29 3.28 11.33
CA GLY A 34 18.21 3.06 12.43
C GLY A 34 19.25 4.18 12.57
N GLU A 35 20.23 3.94 13.45
CA GLU A 35 21.30 4.90 13.74
C GLU A 35 22.37 5.00 12.64
N HIS A 36 22.44 4.00 11.75
CA HIS A 36 23.47 3.94 10.72
C HIS A 36 22.96 4.55 9.40
N PRO A 37 23.62 5.58 8.87
CA PRO A 37 23.22 6.18 7.60
C PRO A 37 23.51 5.22 6.44
N ILE A 38 22.70 5.33 5.38
CA ILE A 38 22.96 4.60 4.14
C ILE A 38 24.20 5.21 3.48
N THR A 39 25.16 4.34 3.16
CA THR A 39 26.45 4.74 2.56
C THR A 39 26.54 4.43 1.07
N GLU A 40 25.79 3.42 0.60
CA GLU A 40 25.81 3.03 -0.81
C GLU A 40 24.53 2.30 -1.22
N LEU A 41 24.30 2.26 -2.54
CA LEU A 41 23.25 1.48 -3.19
C LEU A 41 23.91 0.49 -4.15
N ARG A 42 23.47 -0.77 -4.13
CA ARG A 42 23.93 -1.82 -5.03
C ARG A 42 22.79 -2.32 -5.90
N LEU A 43 23.02 -2.35 -7.23
CA LEU A 43 22.06 -2.86 -8.19
C LEU A 43 22.32 -4.34 -8.45
N ALA A 44 21.23 -5.11 -8.57
CA ALA A 44 21.27 -6.49 -9.04
C ALA A 44 20.12 -6.77 -10.01
N ILE A 45 20.30 -7.75 -10.90
CA ILE A 45 19.26 -8.29 -11.79
C ILE A 45 19.11 -9.77 -11.45
N GLY A 46 17.95 -10.16 -10.92
CA GLY A 46 17.76 -11.46 -10.28
C GLY A 46 18.75 -11.64 -9.13
N ASP A 47 19.40 -12.78 -9.05
CA ASP A 47 20.36 -13.11 -7.99
C ASP A 47 21.80 -12.66 -8.28
N ALA A 48 22.08 -12.08 -9.46
CA ALA A 48 23.41 -11.64 -9.82
C ALA A 48 23.63 -10.16 -9.53
N PRO A 49 24.61 -9.82 -8.67
CA PRO A 49 25.00 -8.43 -8.46
C PRO A 49 25.68 -7.87 -9.71
N GLU A 50 25.30 -6.67 -10.13
CA GLU A 50 25.85 -6.00 -11.31
C GLU A 50 27.06 -5.12 -11.00
N GLY A 51 27.66 -5.25 -9.82
CA GLY A 51 28.90 -4.54 -9.46
C GLY A 51 28.79 -3.00 -9.38
N SER A 52 27.62 -2.46 -9.58
CA SER A 52 27.39 -1.01 -9.61
C SER A 52 27.11 -0.51 -8.22
N VAL A 53 27.93 0.39 -7.73
CA VAL A 53 27.82 1.02 -6.42
C VAL A 53 27.58 2.51 -6.60
N HIS A 54 26.49 3.00 -6.07
CA HIS A 54 26.16 4.42 -6.05
C HIS A 54 26.30 4.94 -4.61
N ARG A 55 26.98 6.07 -4.44
CA ARG A 55 27.32 6.64 -3.11
C ARG A 55 26.88 8.09 -2.93
N GLU A 56 26.26 8.69 -3.96
CA GLU A 56 25.84 10.07 -3.88
C GLU A 56 24.34 10.17 -3.59
N PHE A 57 24.00 10.94 -2.56
CA PHE A 57 22.62 11.25 -2.24
C PHE A 57 22.36 12.76 -2.45
N LEU A 58 21.24 13.04 -3.09
CA LEU A 58 20.85 14.38 -3.50
C LEU A 58 19.93 15.01 -2.45
N PRO A 59 19.86 16.35 -2.40
CA PRO A 59 18.89 17.07 -1.60
C PRO A 59 17.46 16.63 -1.93
N SER A 60 16.65 16.40 -0.89
CA SER A 60 15.28 15.87 -1.00
C SER A 60 14.28 16.61 -0.11
N PRO A 61 14.11 17.93 -0.31
CA PRO A 61 13.21 18.74 0.52
C PRO A 61 11.75 18.32 0.37
N ASP A 62 11.37 17.72 -0.74
CA ASP A 62 10.07 17.14 -1.01
C ASP A 62 9.80 15.91 -0.13
N VAL A 63 10.77 15.01 0.00
CA VAL A 63 10.67 13.84 0.90
C VAL A 63 10.61 14.29 2.35
N ALA A 64 11.46 15.24 2.75
CA ALA A 64 11.44 15.81 4.09
C ALA A 64 10.11 16.47 4.44
N LYS A 65 9.43 17.05 3.46
CA LYS A 65 8.10 17.66 3.64
C LYS A 65 7.00 16.61 3.85
N VAL A 66 7.09 15.48 3.15
CA VAL A 66 6.09 14.39 3.22
C VAL A 66 6.34 13.49 4.44
N TRP A 67 7.61 13.25 4.75
CA TRP A 67 8.04 12.33 5.81
C TRP A 67 8.94 13.01 6.86
N PRO A 68 8.47 14.10 7.51
CA PRO A 68 9.31 14.87 8.43
C PRO A 68 9.75 14.08 9.67
N GLN A 69 9.04 13.00 10.00
CA GLN A 69 9.32 12.12 11.12
C GLN A 69 10.44 11.11 10.87
N LEU A 70 10.86 10.92 9.60
CA LEU A 70 11.91 9.97 9.26
C LEU A 70 13.29 10.66 9.26
N PRO A 71 14.32 10.01 9.80
CA PRO A 71 15.66 10.57 9.80
C PRO A 71 16.25 10.61 8.38
N GLY A 72 17.10 11.59 8.12
CA GLY A 72 17.85 11.66 6.86
C GLY A 72 17.07 12.08 5.62
N THR A 73 15.77 12.42 5.73
CA THR A 73 14.92 12.76 4.59
C THR A 73 15.34 14.00 3.80
N GLY A 74 16.21 14.84 4.36
CA GLY A 74 16.72 16.04 3.67
C GLY A 74 17.73 15.74 2.54
N HIS A 75 18.42 14.58 2.56
CA HIS A 75 19.42 14.15 1.58
C HIS A 75 19.32 12.62 1.39
N CYS A 76 18.31 12.16 0.72
CA CYS A 76 18.05 10.72 0.54
C CYS A 76 17.64 10.34 -0.89
N ARG A 77 17.54 11.30 -1.80
CA ARG A 77 17.29 11.02 -3.21
C ARG A 77 18.53 10.48 -3.90
N PHE A 78 18.33 9.61 -4.88
CA PHE A 78 19.38 9.11 -5.74
C PHE A 78 18.96 9.12 -7.21
N SER A 79 19.99 9.22 -8.07
CA SER A 79 19.87 9.02 -9.51
C SER A 79 21.00 8.08 -9.93
N LEU A 80 20.64 6.88 -10.29
CA LEU A 80 21.55 5.78 -10.60
C LEU A 80 21.46 5.47 -12.10
N GLN A 81 22.61 5.33 -12.75
CA GLN A 81 22.70 4.93 -14.15
C GLN A 81 23.73 3.81 -14.32
N VAL A 82 23.31 2.71 -14.97
CA VAL A 82 24.13 1.50 -15.16
C VAL A 82 24.03 1.03 -16.60
N GLU A 83 25.17 0.79 -17.23
CA GLU A 83 25.22 0.16 -18.54
C GLU A 83 24.86 -1.32 -18.43
N VAL A 84 24.03 -1.83 -19.33
CA VAL A 84 23.63 -3.24 -19.37
C VAL A 84 24.05 -3.92 -20.66
N GLY A 85 24.74 -5.04 -20.50
CA GLY A 85 25.13 -5.92 -21.57
C GLY A 85 23.98 -6.76 -22.14
N GLU A 86 24.30 -7.65 -23.07
CA GLU A 86 23.28 -8.48 -23.72
C GLU A 86 22.65 -9.51 -22.78
N GLU A 87 23.41 -10.06 -21.86
CA GLU A 87 22.91 -11.01 -20.86
C GLU A 87 21.91 -10.35 -19.91
N GLN A 88 22.27 -9.18 -19.36
CA GLN A 88 21.39 -8.40 -18.50
C GLN A 88 20.09 -8.04 -19.23
N ARG A 89 20.15 -7.65 -20.50
CA ARG A 89 18.97 -7.37 -21.31
C ARG A 89 18.08 -8.61 -21.48
N ARG A 90 18.66 -9.81 -21.67
CA ARG A 90 17.89 -11.07 -21.73
C ARG A 90 17.20 -11.34 -20.41
N ARG A 91 17.88 -11.18 -19.29
CA ARG A 91 17.33 -11.37 -17.95
C ARG A 91 16.18 -10.41 -17.65
N ILE A 92 16.33 -9.14 -18.02
CA ILE A 92 15.29 -8.15 -17.90
C ILE A 92 14.08 -8.51 -18.78
N ALA A 93 14.31 -8.94 -20.02
CA ALA A 93 13.26 -9.40 -20.93
C ALA A 93 12.51 -10.65 -20.41
N SER A 94 13.21 -11.51 -19.65
CA SER A 94 12.63 -12.65 -18.92
C SER A 94 11.90 -12.27 -17.63
N ARG A 95 11.72 -10.96 -17.38
CA ARG A 95 11.07 -10.42 -16.20
C ARG A 95 11.76 -10.76 -14.87
N GLU A 96 13.07 -10.89 -14.88
CA GLU A 96 13.83 -10.95 -13.65
C GLU A 96 13.77 -9.61 -12.91
N VAL A 97 13.87 -9.68 -11.60
CA VAL A 97 13.76 -8.50 -10.74
C VAL A 97 15.00 -7.64 -10.88
N ILE A 98 14.81 -6.35 -11.04
CA ILE A 98 15.85 -5.36 -10.82
C ILE A 98 15.71 -4.89 -9.37
N SER A 99 16.73 -5.08 -8.56
CA SER A 99 16.78 -4.65 -7.17
C SER A 99 17.88 -3.63 -6.94
N ILE A 100 17.58 -2.62 -6.13
CA ILE A 100 18.55 -1.64 -5.64
C ILE A 100 18.56 -1.78 -4.13
N THR A 101 19.61 -2.41 -3.60
CA THR A 101 19.76 -2.67 -2.17
C THR A 101 20.55 -1.53 -1.53
N PRO A 102 19.96 -0.82 -0.55
CA PRO A 102 20.70 0.15 0.25
C PRO A 102 21.59 -0.56 1.27
N TRP A 103 22.77 -0.01 1.53
CA TRP A 103 23.72 -0.54 2.50
C TRP A 103 24.14 0.54 3.50
N ALA A 104 24.17 0.17 4.76
CA ALA A 104 24.71 0.99 5.84
C ALA A 104 25.98 0.32 6.39
N GLY A 105 27.16 0.69 5.84
CA GLY A 105 28.38 -0.05 6.04
C GLY A 105 28.27 -1.46 5.45
N ASP A 106 28.45 -2.49 6.28
CA ASP A 106 28.35 -3.89 5.89
C ASP A 106 26.92 -4.49 6.04
N MET A 107 25.95 -3.68 6.43
CA MET A 107 24.57 -4.14 6.66
C MET A 107 23.69 -3.84 5.46
N PRO A 108 23.10 -4.86 4.80
CA PRO A 108 22.10 -4.64 3.76
C PRO A 108 20.79 -4.16 4.36
N GLY A 109 20.10 -3.28 3.63
CA GLY A 109 18.75 -2.85 3.93
C GLY A 109 17.71 -3.56 3.06
N VAL A 110 16.46 -3.09 3.14
CA VAL A 110 15.37 -3.61 2.33
C VAL A 110 15.58 -3.20 0.86
N PRO A 111 15.68 -4.15 -0.09
CA PRO A 111 15.84 -3.82 -1.50
C PRO A 111 14.63 -3.06 -2.05
N LEU A 112 14.90 -2.07 -2.90
CA LEU A 112 13.91 -1.43 -3.76
C LEU A 112 13.85 -2.22 -5.07
N GLU A 113 12.75 -2.88 -5.33
CA GLU A 113 12.63 -3.87 -6.41
C GLU A 113 11.62 -3.48 -7.47
N ARG A 114 11.92 -3.81 -8.72
CA ARG A 114 11.02 -3.68 -9.88
C ARG A 114 11.15 -4.89 -10.80
N ILE A 115 10.03 -5.26 -11.41
CA ILE A 115 9.99 -6.12 -12.59
C ILE A 115 9.79 -5.23 -13.81
N PHE A 116 10.66 -5.35 -14.81
CA PHE A 116 10.57 -4.59 -16.05
C PHE A 116 10.25 -5.53 -17.24
N PRO A 117 9.51 -5.14 -18.29
CA PRO A 117 8.85 -3.86 -18.45
C PRO A 117 7.36 -3.91 -18.06
N LEU A 118 6.91 -2.98 -17.27
CA LEU A 118 5.50 -2.70 -17.10
C LEU A 118 5.22 -1.30 -17.66
N SER A 119 4.96 -1.19 -18.93
CA SER A 119 4.51 0.06 -19.55
C SER A 119 3.06 0.29 -19.17
N LEU A 120 2.85 0.92 -18.03
CA LEU A 120 1.54 1.43 -17.64
C LEU A 120 1.44 2.86 -18.17
N GLY A 121 0.74 3.04 -19.30
CA GLY A 121 0.74 4.28 -20.06
C GLY A 121 0.30 5.53 -19.30
N ALA A 122 0.66 6.69 -19.86
CA ALA A 122 0.48 8.04 -19.32
C ALA A 122 -0.98 8.51 -19.07
N ALA A 123 -2.00 7.75 -19.46
CA ALA A 123 -3.41 8.01 -19.14
C ALA A 123 -3.71 7.97 -17.62
N GLN A 124 -2.77 7.56 -16.81
CA GLN A 124 -2.84 7.39 -15.36
C GLN A 124 -2.96 8.70 -14.59
N ALA A 125 -2.32 9.76 -15.03
CA ALA A 125 -2.27 11.02 -14.29
C ALA A 125 -3.66 11.70 -14.20
N GLN A 126 -4.51 11.52 -15.19
CA GLN A 126 -5.83 12.16 -15.26
C GLN A 126 -6.88 11.42 -14.44
N GLU A 127 -6.76 10.08 -14.31
CA GLU A 127 -7.66 9.26 -13.48
C GLU A 127 -7.25 9.23 -12.00
N SER A 128 -5.96 9.41 -11.68
CA SER A 128 -5.45 9.44 -10.30
C SER A 128 -6.10 10.53 -9.44
N CYS A 129 -6.47 11.65 -10.05
CA CYS A 129 -7.17 12.73 -9.36
C CYS A 129 -8.60 12.36 -8.91
N GLN A 130 -9.18 11.26 -9.40
CA GLN A 130 -10.55 10.83 -9.08
C GLN A 130 -10.63 9.78 -7.96
N VAL A 131 -9.50 9.20 -7.54
CA VAL A 131 -9.44 8.07 -6.59
C VAL A 131 -8.58 8.41 -5.36
N GLY A 132 -8.98 9.45 -4.64
CA GLY A 132 -8.23 9.96 -3.49
C GLY A 132 -7.09 10.91 -3.88
N GLY A 133 -6.58 11.69 -2.93
CA GLY A 133 -5.50 12.65 -3.15
C GLY A 133 -4.12 12.02 -3.32
N GLY A 134 -3.13 12.87 -3.65
CA GLY A 134 -1.71 12.52 -3.75
C GLY A 134 -1.31 11.90 -5.08
N ASP A 135 -0.01 11.77 -5.30
CA ASP A 135 0.55 11.17 -6.50
C ASP A 135 0.25 9.68 -6.57
N PHE A 136 -0.14 9.19 -7.76
CA PHE A 136 -0.55 7.80 -7.95
C PHE A 136 0.60 6.82 -7.73
N VAL A 137 1.76 7.11 -8.27
CA VAL A 137 2.95 6.24 -8.20
C VAL A 137 3.54 6.26 -6.81
N GLU A 138 3.73 7.44 -6.23
CA GLU A 138 4.30 7.61 -4.90
C GLU A 138 3.48 6.87 -3.84
N ILE A 139 2.16 7.07 -3.82
CA ILE A 139 1.26 6.39 -2.86
C ILE A 139 1.29 4.87 -3.06
N SER A 140 1.27 4.41 -4.32
CA SER A 140 1.32 3.00 -4.65
C SER A 140 2.56 2.32 -4.05
N PHE A 141 3.74 2.91 -4.24
CA PHE A 141 4.98 2.35 -3.72
C PHE A 141 5.16 2.55 -2.23
N SER A 142 4.66 3.63 -1.66
CA SER A 142 4.62 3.82 -0.21
C SER A 142 3.83 2.70 0.46
N PHE A 143 2.66 2.34 -0.09
CA PHE A 143 1.89 1.20 0.44
C PHE A 143 2.57 -0.15 0.19
N LEU A 144 3.23 -0.36 -0.94
CA LEU A 144 4.04 -1.57 -1.15
C LEU A 144 5.12 -1.70 -0.06
N ALA A 145 5.81 -0.61 0.27
CA ALA A 145 6.79 -0.62 1.36
C ALA A 145 6.14 -1.00 2.70
N LEU A 146 4.96 -0.46 3.02
CA LEU A 146 4.22 -0.84 4.22
C LEU A 146 3.77 -2.31 4.20
N PHE A 147 3.29 -2.82 3.08
CA PHE A 147 2.91 -4.23 2.94
C PHE A 147 4.09 -5.17 3.20
N ARG A 148 5.28 -4.80 2.73
CA ARG A 148 6.51 -5.56 2.96
C ARG A 148 6.99 -5.45 4.40
N LEU A 149 7.10 -4.23 4.93
CA LEU A 149 7.69 -3.97 6.25
C LEU A 149 6.78 -4.41 7.40
N LEU A 150 5.48 -4.12 7.31
CA LEU A 150 4.54 -4.40 8.39
C LEU A 150 3.94 -5.81 8.30
N ALA A 151 3.53 -6.21 7.10
CA ALA A 151 2.85 -7.49 6.90
C ALA A 151 3.76 -8.59 6.34
N GLY A 152 5.04 -8.32 6.05
CA GLY A 152 5.97 -9.30 5.49
C GLY A 152 5.48 -9.88 4.16
N LEU A 153 4.86 -9.06 3.29
CA LEU A 153 4.37 -9.50 1.98
C LEU A 153 5.49 -10.12 1.17
N ARG A 154 5.27 -11.34 0.67
CA ARG A 154 6.19 -12.05 -0.21
C ARG A 154 5.78 -11.93 -1.66
N ARG A 155 6.74 -12.16 -2.57
CA ARG A 155 6.55 -11.99 -4.02
C ARG A 155 5.68 -13.07 -4.66
N ASP A 156 5.66 -14.27 -4.07
CA ASP A 156 4.92 -15.44 -4.53
C ASP A 156 3.51 -15.56 -3.91
N GLU A 157 3.06 -14.56 -3.19
CA GLU A 157 1.89 -14.65 -2.34
C GLU A 157 0.58 -14.36 -3.11
N SER A 158 -0.50 -15.05 -2.73
CA SER A 158 -1.85 -14.72 -3.19
C SER A 158 -2.37 -13.51 -2.42
N VAL A 159 -2.74 -12.46 -3.15
CA VAL A 159 -3.12 -11.14 -2.62
C VAL A 159 -4.56 -10.80 -2.97
N LEU A 160 -5.32 -10.33 -1.99
CA LEU A 160 -6.66 -9.77 -2.16
C LEU A 160 -6.66 -8.27 -1.92
N ASP A 161 -7.16 -7.51 -2.88
CA ASP A 161 -7.43 -6.07 -2.80
C ASP A 161 -8.95 -5.83 -2.72
N ALA A 162 -9.45 -5.54 -1.53
CA ALA A 162 -10.86 -5.24 -1.32
C ALA A 162 -11.11 -3.73 -1.51
N GLY A 163 -11.64 -3.35 -2.67
CA GLY A 163 -11.80 -1.97 -3.09
C GLY A 163 -10.62 -1.48 -3.93
N CYS A 164 -10.32 -2.21 -5.00
CA CYS A 164 -9.13 -1.99 -5.82
C CYS A 164 -9.14 -0.69 -6.64
N GLY A 165 -10.30 -0.04 -6.79
CA GLY A 165 -10.44 1.15 -7.62
C GLY A 165 -9.91 0.94 -9.04
N ILE A 166 -9.14 1.90 -9.54
CA ILE A 166 -8.45 1.84 -10.83
C ILE A 166 -7.13 1.04 -10.78
N GLY A 167 -6.86 0.33 -9.69
CA GLY A 167 -5.63 -0.46 -9.50
C GLY A 167 -4.42 0.35 -9.01
N ARG A 168 -4.62 1.37 -8.17
CA ARG A 168 -3.51 2.15 -7.63
C ARG A 168 -2.51 1.27 -6.87
N MET A 169 -2.97 0.43 -5.94
CA MET A 169 -2.09 -0.47 -5.20
C MET A 169 -1.57 -1.62 -6.08
N ALA A 170 -2.40 -2.09 -7.01
CA ALA A 170 -2.02 -3.08 -8.01
C ALA A 170 -0.81 -2.63 -8.85
N PHE A 171 -0.64 -1.32 -9.07
CA PHE A 171 0.48 -0.79 -9.85
C PHE A 171 1.83 -1.18 -9.24
N ALA A 172 2.07 -0.87 -7.99
CA ALA A 172 3.32 -1.24 -7.32
C ALA A 172 3.44 -2.76 -7.14
N LEU A 173 2.31 -3.45 -6.85
CA LEU A 173 2.28 -4.91 -6.76
C LEU A 173 2.61 -5.59 -8.09
N GLY A 174 2.23 -5.01 -9.24
CA GLY A 174 2.61 -5.49 -10.56
C GLY A 174 4.12 -5.41 -10.85
N HIS A 175 4.83 -4.51 -10.16
CA HIS A 175 6.29 -4.42 -10.20
C HIS A 175 6.98 -5.27 -9.13
N TYR A 176 6.23 -5.87 -8.21
CA TYR A 176 6.77 -6.64 -7.09
C TYR A 176 6.42 -8.13 -7.16
N LEU A 177 5.16 -8.46 -7.37
CA LEU A 177 4.69 -9.86 -7.39
C LEU A 177 5.24 -10.59 -8.62
N ASP A 178 5.71 -11.81 -8.41
CA ASP A 178 6.19 -12.67 -9.49
C ASP A 178 5.04 -13.37 -10.24
N ALA A 179 5.38 -14.19 -11.23
CA ALA A 179 4.40 -14.89 -12.05
C ALA A 179 3.64 -16.01 -11.30
N GLN A 180 4.16 -16.46 -10.15
CA GLN A 180 3.53 -17.50 -9.31
C GLN A 180 2.48 -16.89 -8.37
N ALA A 181 2.58 -15.60 -8.08
CA ALA A 181 1.61 -14.88 -7.27
C ALA A 181 0.27 -14.77 -7.98
N ARG A 182 -0.79 -14.62 -7.20
CA ARG A 182 -2.12 -14.31 -7.70
C ARG A 182 -2.61 -13.02 -7.06
N TYR A 183 -2.96 -12.03 -7.87
CA TYR A 183 -3.64 -10.83 -7.42
C TYR A 183 -5.12 -10.88 -7.81
N GLU A 184 -5.99 -10.66 -6.86
CA GLU A 184 -7.43 -10.53 -7.05
C GLU A 184 -7.90 -9.21 -6.46
N GLY A 185 -8.45 -8.33 -7.28
CA GLY A 185 -9.07 -7.10 -6.84
C GLY A 185 -10.56 -7.07 -7.15
N PHE A 186 -11.37 -6.47 -6.28
CA PHE A 186 -12.74 -6.12 -6.63
C PHE A 186 -13.08 -4.70 -6.23
N ASP A 187 -13.99 -4.08 -6.98
CA ASP A 187 -14.49 -2.74 -6.68
C ASP A 187 -15.97 -2.63 -7.06
N ILE A 188 -16.68 -1.70 -6.42
CA ILE A 188 -18.09 -1.42 -6.66
C ILE A 188 -18.34 -0.56 -7.90
N SER A 189 -17.31 0.06 -8.45
CA SER A 189 -17.36 0.89 -9.66
C SER A 189 -16.95 0.09 -10.88
N ASP A 190 -17.92 -0.25 -11.73
CA ASP A 190 -17.66 -0.97 -13.00
C ASP A 190 -16.67 -0.20 -13.90
N ARG A 191 -16.79 1.12 -13.93
CA ARG A 191 -15.86 1.99 -14.67
C ARG A 191 -14.41 1.83 -14.20
N PHE A 192 -14.18 1.79 -12.89
CA PHE A 192 -12.84 1.62 -12.32
C PHE A 192 -12.29 0.25 -12.62
N VAL A 193 -13.10 -0.78 -12.46
CA VAL A 193 -12.73 -2.17 -12.77
C VAL A 193 -12.38 -2.35 -14.25
N THR A 194 -13.14 -1.74 -15.15
CA THR A 194 -12.86 -1.78 -16.59
C THR A 194 -11.52 -1.13 -16.89
N SER A 195 -11.24 0.06 -16.34
CA SER A 195 -9.95 0.74 -16.49
C SER A 195 -8.80 -0.11 -15.92
N ALA A 196 -8.99 -0.74 -14.75
CA ALA A 196 -7.99 -1.60 -14.16
C ALA A 196 -7.72 -2.84 -15.03
N ARG A 197 -8.76 -3.52 -15.55
CA ARG A 197 -8.60 -4.66 -16.46
C ARG A 197 -7.80 -4.31 -17.71
N GLU A 198 -8.06 -3.17 -18.32
CA GLU A 198 -7.34 -2.71 -19.51
C GLU A 198 -5.87 -2.45 -19.18
N ARG A 199 -5.60 -1.75 -18.09
CA ARG A 199 -4.26 -1.40 -17.64
C ARG A 199 -3.40 -2.63 -17.33
N PHE A 200 -3.96 -3.59 -16.62
CA PHE A 200 -3.25 -4.78 -16.16
C PHE A 200 -3.37 -5.98 -17.10
N ARG A 201 -3.94 -5.81 -18.29
CA ARG A 201 -4.02 -6.87 -19.32
C ARG A 201 -2.68 -7.58 -19.60
N PRO A 202 -1.50 -6.91 -19.54
CA PRO A 202 -0.22 -7.60 -19.72
C PRO A 202 0.16 -8.56 -18.57
N LEU A 203 -0.54 -8.51 -17.43
CA LEU A 203 -0.28 -9.35 -16.27
C LEU A 203 -1.36 -10.42 -16.13
N PRO A 204 -1.15 -11.67 -16.61
CA PRO A 204 -2.17 -12.71 -16.64
C PRO A 204 -2.59 -13.21 -15.25
N ASN A 205 -1.77 -12.93 -14.23
CA ASN A 205 -2.03 -13.28 -12.84
C ASN A 205 -2.72 -12.17 -12.02
N PHE A 206 -3.12 -11.06 -12.69
CA PHE A 206 -3.87 -9.96 -12.07
C PHE A 206 -5.32 -9.97 -12.57
N HIS A 207 -6.26 -10.13 -11.64
CA HIS A 207 -7.68 -10.22 -11.95
C HIS A 207 -8.46 -9.14 -11.22
N PHE A 208 -9.42 -8.52 -11.92
CA PHE A 208 -10.27 -7.46 -11.38
C PHE A 208 -11.74 -7.80 -11.59
N ARG A 209 -12.57 -7.68 -10.54
CA ARG A 209 -13.98 -8.03 -10.55
C ARG A 209 -14.85 -6.85 -10.18
N HIS A 210 -15.91 -6.61 -10.93
CA HIS A 210 -16.97 -5.70 -10.50
C HIS A 210 -17.83 -6.41 -9.44
N ALA A 211 -18.06 -5.73 -8.33
CA ALA A 211 -18.97 -6.15 -7.27
C ALA A 211 -20.16 -5.18 -7.23
N ASP A 212 -21.34 -5.65 -7.60
CA ASP A 212 -22.55 -4.80 -7.69
C ASP A 212 -23.11 -4.48 -6.30
N ILE A 213 -22.30 -3.81 -5.50
CA ILE A 213 -22.60 -3.45 -4.11
C ILE A 213 -23.16 -2.03 -4.07
N PHE A 214 -24.26 -1.86 -3.36
CA PHE A 214 -24.85 -0.55 -3.11
C PHE A 214 -23.92 0.30 -2.24
N ASN A 215 -23.63 1.50 -2.73
CA ASN A 215 -23.03 2.58 -1.94
C ASN A 215 -23.61 3.91 -2.47
N ARG A 216 -24.06 4.75 -1.58
CA ARG A 216 -24.77 5.99 -1.95
C ARG A 216 -23.94 6.92 -2.84
N MET A 217 -22.63 6.94 -2.67
CA MET A 217 -21.73 7.81 -3.44
C MET A 217 -21.21 7.17 -4.71
N TYR A 218 -20.74 5.91 -4.61
CA TYR A 218 -19.94 5.28 -5.67
C TYR A 218 -20.77 4.34 -6.56
N ASN A 219 -21.82 3.69 -6.01
CA ASN A 219 -22.72 2.81 -6.77
C ASN A 219 -24.17 2.88 -6.20
N PRO A 220 -24.90 3.98 -6.43
CA PRO A 220 -26.24 4.16 -5.88
C PRO A 220 -27.29 3.22 -6.46
N LYS A 221 -26.97 2.46 -7.50
CA LYS A 221 -27.84 1.46 -8.13
C LYS A 221 -27.44 0.03 -7.79
N GLY A 222 -26.42 -0.18 -6.97
CA GLY A 222 -25.94 -1.50 -6.58
C GLY A 222 -27.04 -2.37 -5.97
N ALA A 223 -27.09 -3.62 -6.37
CA ALA A 223 -28.15 -4.54 -5.97
C ALA A 223 -27.93 -5.19 -4.60
N ILE A 224 -26.67 -5.30 -4.14
CA ILE A 224 -26.29 -6.03 -2.93
C ILE A 224 -25.84 -5.04 -1.87
N ARG A 225 -26.35 -5.17 -0.62
CA ARG A 225 -25.82 -4.39 0.48
C ARG A 225 -24.43 -4.90 0.88
N ALA A 226 -23.52 -4.01 1.21
CA ALA A 226 -22.17 -4.40 1.64
C ALA A 226 -22.19 -5.31 2.88
N ALA A 227 -23.17 -5.14 3.77
CA ALA A 227 -23.39 -6.00 4.93
C ALA A 227 -23.75 -7.46 4.59
N ASP A 228 -24.26 -7.72 3.38
CA ASP A 228 -24.71 -9.02 2.91
C ASP A 228 -23.80 -9.60 1.80
N PHE A 229 -22.79 -8.85 1.37
CA PHE A 229 -21.92 -9.25 0.28
C PHE A 229 -20.96 -10.33 0.73
N ARG A 230 -20.99 -11.48 0.04
CA ARG A 230 -20.00 -12.54 0.18
C ARG A 230 -18.92 -12.34 -0.87
N PHE A 231 -17.65 -12.29 -0.44
CA PHE A 231 -16.54 -12.20 -1.37
C PHE A 231 -16.51 -13.42 -2.31
N PRO A 232 -16.36 -13.21 -3.64
CA PRO A 232 -16.46 -14.28 -4.63
C PRO A 232 -15.19 -15.15 -4.69
N TYR A 233 -14.68 -15.52 -3.52
CA TYR A 233 -13.46 -16.28 -3.36
C TYR A 233 -13.66 -17.40 -2.35
N GLU A 234 -12.87 -18.47 -2.52
CA GLU A 234 -12.88 -19.61 -1.64
C GLU A 234 -12.29 -19.29 -0.25
N ASP A 235 -12.69 -20.06 0.74
CA ASP A 235 -12.12 -19.96 2.08
C ASP A 235 -10.62 -20.25 2.05
N ARG A 236 -9.85 -19.53 2.85
CA ARG A 236 -8.41 -19.76 3.03
C ARG A 236 -7.59 -19.71 1.73
N SER A 237 -7.98 -18.87 0.78
CA SER A 237 -7.34 -18.78 -0.54
C SER A 237 -6.23 -17.73 -0.63
N PHE A 238 -6.13 -16.80 0.34
CA PHE A 238 -5.16 -15.71 0.33
C PHE A 238 -4.19 -15.77 1.51
N GLY A 239 -2.93 -15.41 1.27
CA GLY A 239 -1.93 -15.20 2.32
C GLY A 239 -1.94 -13.77 2.83
N PHE A 240 -2.27 -12.83 1.96
CA PHE A 240 -2.32 -11.41 2.28
C PHE A 240 -3.60 -10.77 1.71
N ALA A 241 -4.20 -9.87 2.46
CA ALA A 241 -5.32 -9.03 2.01
C ALA A 241 -5.08 -7.58 2.41
N PHE A 242 -5.72 -6.65 1.72
CA PHE A 242 -5.76 -5.28 2.17
C PHE A 242 -7.07 -4.59 1.75
N ALA A 243 -7.42 -3.55 2.51
CA ALA A 243 -8.55 -2.66 2.24
C ALA A 243 -8.11 -1.23 2.55
N THR A 244 -7.57 -0.54 1.54
CA THR A 244 -7.04 0.82 1.67
C THR A 244 -8.09 1.84 1.26
N SER A 245 -8.44 2.76 2.18
CA SER A 245 -9.47 3.80 1.97
C SER A 245 -10.87 3.24 1.65
N VAL A 246 -11.19 2.05 2.13
CA VAL A 246 -12.50 1.40 1.97
C VAL A 246 -13.37 1.56 3.21
N PHE A 247 -12.86 1.16 4.35
CA PHE A 247 -13.61 1.22 5.62
C PHE A 247 -13.96 2.64 6.05
N THR A 248 -13.22 3.63 5.59
CA THR A 248 -13.51 5.05 5.78
C THR A 248 -14.79 5.52 5.04
N HIS A 249 -15.36 4.66 4.20
CA HIS A 249 -16.56 4.91 3.38
C HIS A 249 -17.67 3.87 3.60
N MET A 250 -17.63 3.10 4.70
CA MET A 250 -18.58 2.04 4.98
C MET A 250 -19.29 2.26 6.32
N LEU A 251 -20.51 1.80 6.44
CA LEU A 251 -21.23 1.80 7.72
C LEU A 251 -20.78 0.63 8.60
N ARG A 252 -21.03 0.71 9.91
CA ARG A 252 -20.59 -0.30 10.89
C ARG A 252 -20.97 -1.74 10.52
N GLY A 253 -22.19 -1.96 10.03
CA GLY A 253 -22.65 -3.30 9.59
C GLY A 253 -21.85 -3.84 8.42
N ASP A 254 -21.49 -2.96 7.49
CA ASP A 254 -20.69 -3.29 6.31
C ASP A 254 -19.26 -3.66 6.70
N VAL A 255 -18.64 -2.87 7.60
CA VAL A 255 -17.30 -3.14 8.15
C VAL A 255 -17.26 -4.52 8.83
N ARG A 256 -18.26 -4.83 9.69
CA ARG A 256 -18.35 -6.14 10.34
C ARG A 256 -18.41 -7.30 9.34
N ASN A 257 -19.16 -7.13 8.26
CA ASN A 257 -19.25 -8.17 7.23
C ASN A 257 -17.92 -8.33 6.49
N TYR A 258 -17.30 -7.23 6.08
CA TYR A 258 -16.02 -7.28 5.37
C TYR A 258 -14.90 -7.86 6.23
N LEU A 259 -14.82 -7.54 7.51
CA LEU A 259 -13.85 -8.15 8.42
C LEU A 259 -14.04 -9.68 8.53
N ARG A 260 -15.31 -10.16 8.62
CA ARG A 260 -15.63 -11.59 8.60
C ARG A 260 -15.23 -12.26 7.28
N GLU A 261 -15.52 -11.62 6.16
CA GLU A 261 -15.17 -12.13 4.84
C GLU A 261 -13.64 -12.12 4.61
N ILE A 262 -12.93 -11.08 5.02
CA ILE A 262 -11.46 -11.05 5.01
C ILE A 262 -10.91 -12.22 5.82
N ARG A 263 -11.42 -12.43 7.05
CA ARG A 263 -11.01 -13.56 7.87
C ARG A 263 -11.32 -14.90 7.19
N ARG A 264 -12.48 -15.03 6.55
CA ARG A 264 -12.87 -16.26 5.85
C ARG A 264 -11.90 -16.60 4.72
N VAL A 265 -11.53 -15.64 3.90
CA VAL A 265 -10.70 -15.87 2.71
C VAL A 265 -9.20 -15.92 3.00
N LEU A 266 -8.73 -15.35 4.12
CA LEU A 266 -7.33 -15.47 4.54
C LEU A 266 -7.03 -16.91 4.99
N ARG A 267 -5.81 -17.38 4.75
CA ARG A 267 -5.26 -18.62 5.33
C ARG A 267 -4.99 -18.43 6.83
N PRO A 268 -4.90 -19.50 7.65
CA PRO A 268 -4.28 -19.38 8.97
C PRO A 268 -2.90 -18.74 8.88
N GLY A 269 -2.59 -17.78 9.75
CA GLY A 269 -1.40 -16.92 9.66
C GLY A 269 -1.45 -15.87 8.55
N GLY A 270 -2.53 -15.79 7.78
CA GLY A 270 -2.73 -14.74 6.77
C GLY A 270 -2.93 -13.37 7.40
N ARG A 271 -2.47 -12.32 6.73
CA ARG A 271 -2.42 -10.95 7.24
C ARG A 271 -3.31 -10.04 6.41
N CYS A 272 -3.82 -8.97 7.06
CA CYS A 272 -4.56 -7.92 6.37
C CYS A 272 -4.08 -6.55 6.83
N ILE A 273 -3.81 -5.66 5.89
CA ILE A 273 -3.68 -4.22 6.16
C ILE A 273 -4.99 -3.54 5.82
N ALA A 274 -5.57 -2.88 6.83
CA ALA A 274 -6.81 -2.12 6.71
C ALA A 274 -6.58 -0.67 7.14
N THR A 275 -7.20 0.30 6.46
CA THR A 275 -7.08 1.71 6.86
C THR A 275 -8.41 2.24 7.37
N PHE A 276 -8.34 3.05 8.44
CA PHE A 276 -9.49 3.65 9.11
C PHE A 276 -9.25 5.12 9.44
N PHE A 277 -10.30 5.81 9.85
CA PHE A 277 -10.23 6.99 10.69
C PHE A 277 -10.61 6.55 12.11
N SER A 278 -9.61 6.36 12.98
CA SER A 278 -9.78 5.85 14.34
C SER A 278 -9.89 6.98 15.36
N LEU A 279 -10.98 7.02 16.11
CA LEU A 279 -11.25 8.03 17.12
C LEU A 279 -10.65 7.61 18.49
N ASP A 280 -9.34 7.70 18.61
CA ASP A 280 -8.64 7.67 19.90
C ASP A 280 -8.71 9.04 20.62
N ALA A 281 -8.03 9.18 21.75
CA ALA A 281 -8.02 10.41 22.53
C ALA A 281 -7.36 11.56 21.76
N GLU A 282 -6.25 11.30 21.07
CA GLU A 282 -5.50 12.30 20.31
C GLU A 282 -6.29 12.77 19.08
N ALA A 283 -6.95 11.87 18.36
CA ALA A 283 -7.80 12.19 17.22
C ALA A 283 -8.99 13.08 17.63
N ARG A 284 -9.63 12.77 18.78
CA ARG A 284 -10.70 13.62 19.33
C ARG A 284 -10.20 15.01 19.68
N SER A 285 -9.06 15.11 20.37
CA SER A 285 -8.42 16.38 20.66
C SER A 285 -8.05 17.17 19.40
N GLY A 286 -7.57 16.49 18.36
CA GLY A 286 -7.25 17.10 17.07
C GLY A 286 -8.48 17.68 16.37
N ILE A 287 -9.60 16.94 16.38
CA ILE A 287 -10.89 17.42 15.85
C ILE A 287 -11.41 18.64 16.64
N GLU A 288 -11.41 18.56 17.96
CA GLU A 288 -11.88 19.63 18.84
C GLU A 288 -11.04 20.92 18.69
N ALA A 289 -9.73 20.76 18.54
CA ALA A 289 -8.80 21.86 18.31
C ALA A 289 -8.79 22.39 16.86
N GLY A 290 -9.58 21.80 15.95
CA GLY A 290 -9.66 22.22 14.54
C GLY A 290 -8.42 21.87 13.71
N ARG A 291 -7.54 20.94 14.18
CA ARG A 291 -6.35 20.49 13.44
C ARG A 291 -6.66 19.40 12.43
N SER A 292 -7.79 18.70 12.57
CA SER A 292 -8.20 17.66 11.65
C SER A 292 -8.41 18.21 10.23
N THR A 293 -7.89 17.51 9.23
CA THR A 293 -8.05 17.84 7.81
C THR A 293 -9.48 17.56 7.32
N LEU A 294 -10.26 16.74 8.05
CA LEU A 294 -11.65 16.41 7.76
C LEU A 294 -12.58 16.95 8.85
N ALA A 295 -13.69 17.55 8.43
CA ALA A 295 -14.67 18.14 9.34
C ALA A 295 -15.65 17.08 9.87
N PHE A 296 -15.22 16.21 10.79
CA PHE A 296 -16.06 15.23 11.48
C PHE A 296 -16.98 15.88 12.51
N ARG A 297 -18.04 16.57 12.06
CA ARG A 297 -18.94 17.39 12.89
C ARG A 297 -20.22 16.69 13.32
N HIS A 298 -20.54 15.55 12.74
CA HIS A 298 -21.83 14.90 12.98
C HIS A 298 -21.61 13.54 13.64
N LYS A 299 -22.18 13.38 14.84
CA LYS A 299 -22.19 12.12 15.55
C LYS A 299 -23.42 11.29 15.13
N LEU A 300 -23.16 10.01 14.81
CA LEU A 300 -24.21 9.02 14.57
C LEU A 300 -24.63 8.36 15.89
N PRO A 301 -25.83 7.69 15.92
CA PRO A 301 -26.32 7.01 17.13
C PRO A 301 -25.36 5.93 17.67
N ASP A 302 -24.59 5.30 16.80
CA ASP A 302 -23.61 4.27 17.13
C ASP A 302 -22.23 4.83 17.57
N GLY A 303 -22.12 6.15 17.73
CA GLY A 303 -20.90 6.80 18.22
C GLY A 303 -19.90 7.19 17.15
N CYS A 304 -20.06 6.74 15.90
CA CYS A 304 -19.24 7.17 14.78
C CYS A 304 -19.38 8.65 14.50
N LEU A 305 -18.34 9.27 13.97
CA LEU A 305 -18.37 10.63 13.46
C LEU A 305 -18.35 10.62 11.94
N VAL A 306 -19.13 11.51 11.33
CA VAL A 306 -19.19 11.66 9.86
C VAL A 306 -19.03 13.12 9.45
N THR A 307 -18.54 13.33 8.23
CA THR A 307 -18.43 14.68 7.65
C THR A 307 -19.77 15.19 7.14
N SER A 308 -20.70 14.29 6.80
CA SER A 308 -22.05 14.64 6.30
C SER A 308 -23.10 13.66 6.81
N ARG A 309 -24.19 14.17 7.39
CA ARG A 309 -25.37 13.34 7.75
C ARG A 309 -26.15 12.85 6.52
N ARG A 310 -26.10 13.58 5.41
CA ARG A 310 -26.83 13.23 4.17
C ARG A 310 -26.10 12.14 3.37
N ALA A 311 -24.78 12.09 3.50
CA ALA A 311 -23.92 11.11 2.87
C ALA A 311 -22.87 10.64 3.90
N PRO A 312 -23.27 9.77 4.86
CA PRO A 312 -22.35 9.29 5.89
C PRO A 312 -21.10 8.61 5.30
N GLU A 313 -21.29 7.88 4.21
CA GLU A 313 -20.21 7.18 3.50
C GLU A 313 -19.18 8.12 2.85
N ALA A 314 -19.38 9.45 2.88
CA ALA A 314 -18.36 10.38 2.39
C ALA A 314 -17.06 10.32 3.20
N ALA A 315 -17.16 10.23 4.53
CA ALA A 315 -16.06 9.89 5.42
C ALA A 315 -16.61 9.53 6.81
N ILE A 316 -16.20 8.41 7.35
CA ILE A 316 -16.64 7.87 8.64
C ILE A 316 -15.43 7.63 9.53
N ALA A 317 -15.46 8.17 10.76
CA ALA A 317 -14.49 7.89 11.81
C ALA A 317 -15.17 7.07 12.92
N TYR A 318 -14.48 6.03 13.37
CA TYR A 318 -14.97 5.04 14.32
C TYR A 318 -14.33 5.20 15.70
N PRO A 319 -15.08 5.08 16.82
CA PRO A 319 -14.46 4.91 18.12
C PRO A 319 -13.47 3.74 18.10
N GLU A 320 -12.24 3.96 18.56
CA GLU A 320 -11.20 2.93 18.54
C GLU A 320 -11.61 1.63 19.29
N PRO A 321 -12.27 1.68 20.47
CA PRO A 321 -12.74 0.46 21.14
C PRO A 321 -13.71 -0.36 20.29
N ASP A 322 -14.55 0.31 19.48
CA ASP A 322 -15.50 -0.36 18.60
C ASP A 322 -14.80 -1.06 17.43
N LEU A 323 -13.74 -0.45 16.87
CA LEU A 323 -12.91 -1.10 15.84
C LEU A 323 -12.26 -2.36 16.40
N ARG A 324 -11.65 -2.28 17.59
CA ARG A 324 -11.03 -3.43 18.26
C ARG A 324 -12.04 -4.53 18.53
N GLN A 325 -13.23 -4.18 18.97
CA GLN A 325 -14.31 -5.14 19.18
C GLN A 325 -14.75 -5.81 17.87
N MET A 326 -15.00 -5.05 16.79
CA MET A 326 -15.41 -5.60 15.49
C MET A 326 -14.35 -6.55 14.91
N ILE A 327 -13.07 -6.21 15.05
CA ILE A 327 -11.94 -7.02 14.62
C ILE A 327 -11.93 -8.35 15.38
N ALA A 328 -12.05 -8.31 16.71
CA ALA A 328 -12.09 -9.50 17.57
C ALA A 328 -13.33 -10.38 17.28
N GLU A 329 -14.52 -9.78 17.12
CA GLU A 329 -15.77 -10.47 16.76
C GLU A 329 -15.68 -11.18 15.40
N ALA A 330 -14.85 -10.64 14.48
CA ALA A 330 -14.58 -11.28 13.19
C ALA A 330 -13.60 -12.45 13.30
N GLY A 331 -12.95 -12.68 14.45
CA GLY A 331 -11.93 -13.70 14.66
C GLY A 331 -10.59 -13.34 14.03
N LEU A 332 -10.26 -12.06 14.02
CA LEU A 332 -8.96 -11.51 13.61
C LEU A 332 -8.23 -10.98 14.84
N ALA A 333 -6.92 -11.21 14.92
CA ALA A 333 -6.05 -10.57 15.89
C ALA A 333 -5.60 -9.20 15.36
N LEU A 334 -5.64 -8.17 16.19
CA LEU A 334 -5.05 -6.86 15.92
C LEU A 334 -3.62 -6.86 16.44
N GLU A 335 -2.63 -6.90 15.53
CA GLU A 335 -1.21 -6.89 15.92
C GLU A 335 -0.70 -5.51 16.25
N VAL A 336 -0.93 -4.54 15.36
CA VAL A 336 -0.42 -3.16 15.54
C VAL A 336 -1.34 -2.15 14.88
N VAL A 337 -1.35 -0.94 15.43
CA VAL A 337 -1.97 0.25 14.86
C VAL A 337 -0.89 1.31 14.66
N HIS A 338 -0.76 1.80 13.43
CA HIS A 338 0.06 2.97 13.13
C HIS A 338 -0.86 4.17 12.90
N PRO A 339 -0.77 5.20 13.75
CA PRO A 339 -1.60 6.38 13.64
C PRO A 339 -1.38 7.15 12.33
N GLY A 340 -2.46 7.70 11.76
CA GLY A 340 -2.44 8.53 10.56
C GLY A 340 -2.37 10.02 10.86
N SER A 341 -2.02 10.84 9.87
CA SER A 341 -1.92 12.29 10.00
C SER A 341 -3.27 13.03 10.00
N TRP A 342 -4.35 12.38 9.59
CA TRP A 342 -5.66 13.00 9.35
C TRP A 342 -6.22 13.88 10.48
N PRO A 343 -5.98 13.59 11.79
CA PRO A 343 -6.45 14.43 12.88
C PRO A 343 -5.48 15.54 13.28
N GLY A 344 -4.39 15.73 12.52
CA GLY A 344 -3.35 16.73 12.78
C GLY A 344 -2.21 16.21 13.66
N ARG A 345 -1.88 14.91 13.59
CA ARG A 345 -0.72 14.33 14.28
C ARG A 345 0.58 14.74 13.59
N GLU A 346 1.62 14.93 14.37
CA GLU A 346 2.97 15.26 13.90
C GLU A 346 3.78 14.02 13.51
N ARG A 347 3.49 12.85 14.12
CA ARG A 347 4.15 11.57 13.83
C ARG A 347 3.14 10.61 13.23
N PHE A 348 3.41 10.15 12.01
CA PHE A 348 2.52 9.29 11.24
C PHE A 348 3.30 8.54 10.15
N LEU A 349 2.74 7.45 9.62
CA LEU A 349 3.25 6.77 8.43
C LEU A 349 2.43 7.12 7.18
N THR A 350 1.12 7.29 7.35
CA THR A 350 0.18 7.53 6.25
C THR A 350 -0.82 8.61 6.64
N TYR A 351 -1.70 8.97 5.72
CA TYR A 351 -2.80 9.89 6.01
C TYR A 351 -3.86 9.25 6.94
N GLN A 352 -4.28 8.02 6.66
CA GLN A 352 -5.24 7.25 7.47
C GLN A 352 -4.50 6.38 8.49
N ASP A 353 -5.18 5.97 9.55
CA ASP A 353 -4.62 5.02 10.51
C ASP A 353 -4.50 3.63 9.87
N VAL A 354 -3.36 2.97 10.02
CA VAL A 354 -3.08 1.64 9.45
C VAL A 354 -3.19 0.58 10.54
N PHE A 355 -4.04 -0.41 10.30
CA PHE A 355 -4.26 -1.56 11.18
C PHE A 355 -3.68 -2.81 10.53
N LEU A 356 -2.78 -3.50 11.21
CA LEU A 356 -2.32 -4.83 10.83
C LEU A 356 -3.12 -5.89 11.58
N LEU A 357 -3.86 -6.68 10.82
CA LEU A 357 -4.72 -7.75 11.30
C LEU A 357 -4.15 -9.10 10.89
N VAL A 358 -4.29 -10.10 11.73
CA VAL A 358 -3.85 -11.48 11.46
C VAL A 358 -4.97 -12.46 11.69
N ARG A 359 -5.12 -13.44 10.80
CA ARG A 359 -5.95 -14.60 11.04
C ARG A 359 -5.14 -15.64 11.81
N GLU A 360 -5.51 -15.89 13.07
CA GLU A 360 -5.04 -17.01 13.85
C GLU A 360 -5.52 -18.37 13.31
#